data_7dfffee710c87d4dfbfa8fc5a0b84df6
#
_entry.id   7dfffee710c87d4dfbfa8fc5a0b84df6
#
_cell.length_a   1.000
_cell.length_b   1.000
_cell.length_c   1.000
_cell.angle_alpha   90.00
_cell.angle_beta   90.00
_cell.angle_gamma   90.00
#
_symmetry.space_group_name_H-M   'P 1'
#
loop_
_entity.id
_entity.type
_entity.pdbx_description
1 polymer ?
#
loop_
_entity_poly.entity_id
_entity_poly.type
_entity_poly.pdbx_seq_one_letter_code
_entity_poly.pdbx_strand_id
1 'polypeptide(L)'
;MLFSNLFVKNVVQDLTSAGIDWQREKWQSGLGSKFIHQGEKNAAKYADEVIVLSKGVQDYFKETYGRETHFIPNGVNRPQIREAKLITDHFGLEKDSYILFLGRLVPEKGIRYLVEAFKNVKTEKKLVIAGGSSDTDSFMEE
;
A
#
# COMPACT_ATOMS: atom_id res chain seq x y z
N MET A 1 17.93 -8.52 -28.14
CA MET A 1 16.89 -9.36 -27.52
C MET A 1 17.05 -9.58 -26.00
N LEU A 2 18.25 -9.54 -25.42
CA LEU A 2 18.47 -9.75 -23.97
C LEU A 2 18.14 -8.50 -23.09
N PHE A 3 18.22 -7.30 -23.63
CA PHE A 3 17.97 -6.07 -22.86
C PHE A 3 16.49 -5.76 -22.63
N SER A 4 15.59 -6.21 -23.50
CA SER A 4 14.16 -5.98 -23.38
C SER A 4 13.55 -6.75 -22.18
N ASN A 5 14.00 -7.98 -21.93
CA ASN A 5 13.47 -8.82 -20.85
C ASN A 5 13.87 -8.37 -19.45
N LEU A 6 15.03 -7.70 -19.30
CA LEU A 6 15.48 -7.19 -17.99
C LEU A 6 14.68 -5.94 -17.57
N PHE A 7 14.42 -5.05 -18.52
CA PHE A 7 13.67 -3.82 -18.29
C PHE A 7 12.17 -4.09 -18.01
N VAL A 8 11.60 -5.04 -18.75
CA VAL A 8 10.19 -5.43 -18.61
C VAL A 8 9.93 -6.10 -17.25
N LYS A 9 10.82 -6.99 -16.79
CA LYS A 9 10.66 -7.62 -15.48
C LYS A 9 10.66 -6.63 -14.32
N ASN A 10 11.52 -5.62 -14.35
CA ASN A 10 11.60 -4.61 -13.29
C ASN A 10 10.39 -3.66 -13.30
N VAL A 11 9.94 -3.22 -14.48
CA VAL A 11 8.77 -2.33 -14.61
C VAL A 11 7.48 -3.05 -14.21
N VAL A 12 7.31 -4.30 -14.60
CA VAL A 12 6.15 -5.12 -14.20
C VAL A 12 6.15 -5.38 -12.68
N GLN A 13 7.31 -5.61 -12.07
CA GLN A 13 7.42 -5.80 -10.62
C GLN A 13 7.01 -4.54 -9.84
N ASP A 14 7.43 -3.37 -10.26
CA ASP A 14 7.10 -2.11 -9.59
C ASP A 14 5.61 -1.75 -9.73
N LEU A 15 5.00 -1.97 -10.89
CA LEU A 15 3.57 -1.78 -11.10
C LEU A 15 2.71 -2.78 -10.31
N THR A 16 3.22 -3.98 -10.05
CA THR A 16 2.51 -5.00 -9.26
C THR A 16 2.60 -4.77 -7.76
N SER A 17 3.63 -4.09 -7.25
CA SER A 17 3.85 -3.95 -5.81
C SER A 17 3.05 -2.83 -5.14
N ALA A 18 2.68 -1.77 -5.86
CA ALA A 18 2.18 -0.55 -5.24
C ALA A 18 0.93 0.08 -5.90
N GLY A 19 0.35 -0.54 -6.90
CA GLY A 19 -0.77 0.05 -7.65
C GLY A 19 -0.28 1.16 -8.60
N ILE A 20 -1.07 2.22 -8.76
CA ILE A 20 -0.73 3.35 -9.64
C ILE A 20 0.17 4.31 -8.85
N ASP A 21 1.48 4.07 -8.88
CA ASP A 21 2.46 4.75 -8.03
C ASP A 21 2.55 6.27 -8.22
N TRP A 22 2.29 6.78 -9.42
CA TRP A 22 2.33 8.22 -9.68
C TRP A 22 1.18 8.99 -8.98
N GLN A 23 0.11 8.31 -8.55
CA GLN A 23 -1.00 8.91 -7.78
C GLN A 23 -0.66 9.04 -6.29
N ARG A 24 0.43 8.44 -5.82
CA ARG A 24 0.84 8.55 -4.42
C ARG A 24 1.38 9.94 -4.13
N GLU A 25 1.03 10.48 -2.97
CA GLU A 25 1.40 11.83 -2.53
C GLU A 25 2.91 12.10 -2.66
N LYS A 26 3.75 11.10 -2.37
CA LYS A 26 5.20 11.13 -2.53
C LYS A 26 5.67 11.47 -3.96
N TRP A 27 4.87 11.18 -4.98
CA TRP A 27 5.26 11.28 -6.39
C TRP A 27 4.41 12.28 -7.17
N GLN A 28 3.58 13.11 -6.50
CA GLN A 28 2.69 14.05 -7.18
C GLN A 28 3.40 15.26 -7.80
N SER A 29 4.68 15.50 -7.48
CA SER A 29 5.43 16.65 -8.01
C SER A 29 6.81 16.28 -8.54
N GLY A 30 7.25 17.01 -9.57
CA GLY A 30 8.60 16.98 -10.09
C GLY A 30 8.91 15.95 -11.18
N LEU A 31 10.20 15.78 -11.46
CA LEU A 31 10.70 14.88 -12.51
C LEU A 31 10.41 13.40 -12.23
N GLY A 32 10.32 13.02 -10.94
CA GLY A 32 10.04 11.64 -10.52
C GLY A 32 8.67 11.16 -10.98
N SER A 33 7.62 12.00 -10.85
CA SER A 33 6.28 11.68 -11.33
C SER A 33 6.23 11.42 -12.83
N LYS A 34 6.91 12.26 -13.62
CA LYS A 34 7.00 12.09 -15.08
C LYS A 34 7.71 10.79 -15.45
N PHE A 35 8.76 10.45 -14.72
CA PHE A 35 9.52 9.22 -14.96
C PHE A 35 8.68 7.97 -14.69
N ILE A 36 7.97 7.95 -13.57
CA ILE A 36 7.09 6.82 -13.19
C ILE A 36 5.95 6.67 -14.20
N HIS A 37 5.30 7.78 -14.58
CA HIS A 37 4.22 7.74 -15.57
C HIS A 37 4.71 7.30 -16.95
N GLN A 38 5.95 7.68 -17.35
CA GLN A 38 6.56 7.18 -18.58
C GLN A 38 6.86 5.69 -18.50
N GLY A 39 7.30 5.20 -17.33
CA GLY A 39 7.50 3.76 -17.07
C GLY A 39 6.22 2.96 -17.26
N GLU A 40 5.11 3.46 -16.73
CA GLU A 40 3.78 2.86 -16.87
C GLU A 40 3.33 2.78 -18.34
N LYS A 41 3.48 3.89 -19.09
CA LYS A 41 3.21 3.91 -20.54
C LYS A 41 4.07 2.92 -21.32
N ASN A 42 5.34 2.82 -20.96
CA ASN A 42 6.25 1.88 -21.60
C ASN A 42 5.86 0.43 -21.30
N ALA A 43 5.45 0.13 -20.07
CA ALA A 43 4.94 -1.19 -19.69
C ALA A 43 3.68 -1.53 -20.50
N ALA A 44 2.73 -0.61 -20.58
CA ALA A 44 1.51 -0.82 -21.36
C ALA A 44 1.78 -1.07 -22.85
N LYS A 45 2.80 -0.42 -23.41
CA LYS A 45 3.08 -0.46 -24.85
C LYS A 45 4.02 -1.58 -25.28
N TYR A 46 5.05 -1.89 -24.46
CA TYR A 46 6.17 -2.73 -24.90
C TYR A 46 6.33 -4.03 -24.10
N ALA A 47 5.62 -4.20 -22.99
CA ALA A 47 5.68 -5.46 -22.27
C ALA A 47 4.97 -6.57 -23.04
N ASP A 48 5.55 -7.77 -23.07
CA ASP A 48 4.89 -8.94 -23.66
C ASP A 48 3.61 -9.25 -22.88
N GLU A 49 3.70 -9.28 -21.54
CA GLU A 49 2.58 -9.51 -20.64
C GLU A 49 2.62 -8.50 -19.46
N VAL A 50 1.45 -8.10 -18.97
CA VAL A 50 1.30 -7.22 -17.81
C VAL A 50 0.49 -7.92 -16.75
N ILE A 51 1.06 -8.06 -15.54
CA ILE A 51 0.39 -8.64 -14.38
C ILE A 51 0.01 -7.52 -13.42
N VAL A 52 -1.22 -7.55 -12.93
CA VAL A 52 -1.76 -6.57 -11.98
C VAL A 52 -2.33 -7.26 -10.75
N LEU A 53 -2.25 -6.59 -9.59
CA LEU A 53 -2.65 -7.15 -8.30
C LEU A 53 -4.09 -6.81 -7.91
N SER A 54 -4.75 -5.89 -8.63
CA SER A 54 -6.14 -5.51 -8.35
C SER A 54 -6.94 -5.34 -9.62
N LYS A 55 -8.24 -5.57 -9.52
CA LYS A 55 -9.17 -5.34 -10.64
C LYS A 55 -9.25 -3.86 -11.03
N GLY A 56 -9.17 -2.94 -10.06
CA GLY A 56 -9.16 -1.51 -10.37
C GLY A 56 -7.98 -1.10 -11.25
N VAL A 57 -6.79 -1.68 -11.03
CA VAL A 57 -5.63 -1.45 -11.91
C VAL A 57 -5.82 -2.12 -13.28
N GLN A 58 -6.47 -3.28 -13.32
CA GLN A 58 -6.82 -3.95 -14.58
C GLN A 58 -7.74 -3.08 -15.44
N ASP A 59 -8.81 -2.56 -14.86
CA ASP A 59 -9.77 -1.68 -15.53
C ASP A 59 -9.07 -0.39 -15.99
N TYR A 60 -8.23 0.20 -15.15
CA TYR A 60 -7.46 1.39 -15.50
C TYR A 60 -6.56 1.17 -16.72
N PHE A 61 -5.81 0.06 -16.80
CA PHE A 61 -4.96 -0.25 -17.96
C PHE A 61 -5.77 -0.45 -19.23
N LYS A 62 -6.93 -1.09 -19.11
CA LYS A 62 -7.84 -1.28 -20.23
C LYS A 62 -8.43 0.04 -20.73
N GLU A 63 -8.92 0.89 -19.83
CA GLU A 63 -9.54 2.18 -20.17
C GLU A 63 -8.51 3.21 -20.67
N THR A 64 -7.34 3.28 -20.03
CA THR A 64 -6.33 4.32 -20.33
C THR A 64 -5.46 3.97 -21.51
N TYR A 65 -5.08 2.69 -21.64
CA TYR A 65 -4.11 2.24 -22.65
C TYR A 65 -4.67 1.25 -23.67
N GLY A 66 -5.92 0.79 -23.51
CA GLY A 66 -6.47 -0.30 -24.31
C GLY A 66 -5.74 -1.62 -24.09
N ARG A 67 -5.01 -1.76 -22.96
CA ARG A 67 -4.15 -2.90 -22.67
C ARG A 67 -4.86 -3.92 -21.79
N GLU A 68 -5.03 -5.14 -22.30
CA GLU A 68 -5.45 -6.29 -21.49
C GLU A 68 -4.30 -6.71 -20.55
N THR A 69 -4.64 -7.07 -19.31
CA THR A 69 -3.69 -7.45 -18.28
C THR A 69 -4.15 -8.68 -17.53
N HIS A 70 -3.22 -9.38 -16.88
CA HIS A 70 -3.51 -10.55 -16.07
C HIS A 70 -3.68 -10.16 -14.59
N PHE A 71 -4.86 -10.39 -14.05
CA PHE A 71 -5.10 -10.20 -12.62
C PHE A 71 -4.61 -11.41 -11.83
N ILE A 72 -3.50 -11.22 -11.11
CA ILE A 72 -2.92 -12.23 -10.22
C ILE A 72 -2.70 -11.58 -8.86
N PRO A 73 -3.61 -11.77 -7.89
CA PRO A 73 -3.49 -11.14 -6.58
C PRO A 73 -2.34 -11.76 -5.78
N ASN A 74 -1.81 -10.99 -4.80
CA ASN A 74 -0.84 -11.50 -3.85
C ASN A 74 -1.43 -12.66 -3.05
N GLY A 75 -0.66 -13.73 -2.94
CA GLY A 75 -1.00 -14.86 -2.08
C GLY A 75 -0.84 -14.49 -0.60
N VAL A 76 -1.73 -15.01 0.22
CA VAL A 76 -1.63 -14.90 1.69
C VAL A 76 -1.70 -16.30 2.30
N ASN A 77 -0.92 -16.51 3.37
CA ASN A 77 -1.04 -17.73 4.16
C ASN A 77 -2.36 -17.74 4.93
N ARG A 78 -2.91 -18.92 5.15
CA ARG A 78 -4.08 -19.05 6.02
C ARG A 78 -3.75 -18.53 7.42
N PRO A 79 -4.56 -17.61 7.99
CA PRO A 79 -4.32 -17.11 9.32
C PRO A 79 -4.45 -18.24 10.34
N GLN A 80 -3.53 -18.26 11.30
CA GLN A 80 -3.63 -19.11 12.48
C GLN A 80 -4.21 -18.28 13.62
N ILE A 81 -5.39 -18.64 14.06
CA ILE A 81 -6.02 -18.02 15.25
C ILE A 81 -5.30 -18.56 16.47
N ARG A 82 -4.74 -17.68 17.28
CA ARG A 82 -4.06 -17.99 18.54
C ARG A 82 -4.71 -17.19 19.66
N GLU A 83 -4.56 -17.68 20.88
CA GLU A 83 -4.94 -16.90 22.06
C GLU A 83 -4.11 -15.61 22.15
N ALA A 84 -4.76 -14.51 22.50
CA ALA A 84 -4.13 -13.21 22.69
C ALA A 84 -3.40 -13.20 24.05
N LYS A 85 -2.11 -13.55 24.06
CA LYS A 85 -1.28 -13.51 25.29
C LYS A 85 -0.40 -12.26 25.31
N LEU A 86 0.42 -12.05 24.29
CA LEU A 86 1.39 -10.96 24.27
C LEU A 86 0.76 -9.57 24.43
N ILE A 87 -0.36 -9.33 23.75
CA ILE A 87 -1.00 -8.02 23.80
C ILE A 87 -1.64 -7.76 25.18
N THR A 88 -2.13 -8.81 25.83
CA THR A 88 -2.69 -8.70 27.19
C THR A 88 -1.57 -8.54 28.21
N ASP A 89 -0.54 -9.38 28.15
CA ASP A 89 0.54 -9.40 29.15
C ASP A 89 1.40 -8.13 29.11
N HIS A 90 1.69 -7.61 27.90
CA HIS A 90 2.57 -6.45 27.73
C HIS A 90 1.84 -5.11 27.77
N PHE A 91 0.59 -5.05 27.29
CA PHE A 91 -0.13 -3.78 27.12
C PHE A 91 -1.42 -3.69 27.93
N GLY A 92 -1.81 -4.75 28.64
CA GLY A 92 -3.07 -4.79 29.39
C GLY A 92 -4.31 -4.59 28.50
N LEU A 93 -4.25 -5.04 27.26
CA LEU A 93 -5.34 -4.92 26.30
C LEU A 93 -6.09 -6.23 26.19
N GLU A 94 -7.38 -6.20 26.50
CA GLU A 94 -8.26 -7.36 26.41
C GLU A 94 -9.04 -7.37 25.11
N LYS A 95 -9.59 -8.52 24.76
CA LYS A 95 -10.44 -8.65 23.59
C LYS A 95 -11.59 -7.62 23.67
N ASP A 96 -11.87 -6.98 22.56
CA ASP A 96 -12.93 -5.97 22.39
C ASP A 96 -12.74 -4.67 23.21
N SER A 97 -11.60 -4.48 23.92
CA SER A 97 -11.31 -3.28 24.71
C SER A 97 -10.62 -2.17 23.92
N TYR A 98 -10.29 -2.40 22.66
CA TYR A 98 -9.54 -1.41 21.84
C TYR A 98 -9.97 -1.42 20.36
N ILE A 99 -9.62 -0.32 19.69
CA ILE A 99 -9.69 -0.16 18.23
C ILE A 99 -8.26 -0.15 17.72
N LEU A 100 -7.92 -1.07 16.83
CA LEU A 100 -6.55 -1.24 16.33
C LEU A 100 -6.40 -0.62 14.94
N PHE A 101 -5.44 0.28 14.80
CA PHE A 101 -4.81 0.60 13.52
C PHE A 101 -3.50 -0.16 13.42
N LEU A 102 -3.31 -0.93 12.32
CA LEU A 102 -2.07 -1.63 12.04
C LEU A 102 -1.58 -1.27 10.64
N GLY A 103 -0.38 -0.66 10.53
CA GLY A 103 0.16 -0.28 9.25
C GLY A 103 1.40 0.58 9.35
N ARG A 104 1.95 1.00 8.20
CA ARG A 104 3.06 1.96 8.19
C ARG A 104 2.58 3.30 8.73
N LEU A 105 3.40 3.91 9.58
CA LEU A 105 3.14 5.24 10.14
C LEU A 105 3.65 6.31 9.18
N VAL A 106 2.85 6.60 8.16
CA VAL A 106 3.15 7.58 7.11
C VAL A 106 1.93 8.46 6.86
N PRO A 107 2.11 9.72 6.41
CA PRO A 107 1.02 10.69 6.23
C PRO A 107 -0.13 10.16 5.37
N GLU A 108 0.19 9.46 4.30
CA GLU A 108 -0.77 8.89 3.34
C GLU A 108 -1.74 7.87 3.95
N LYS A 109 -1.46 7.35 5.14
CA LYS A 109 -2.35 6.44 5.89
C LYS A 109 -3.39 7.16 6.73
N GLY A 110 -3.34 8.48 6.76
CA GLY A 110 -4.36 9.29 7.41
C GLY A 110 -4.42 9.16 8.94
N ILE A 111 -3.30 8.82 9.59
CA ILE A 111 -3.25 8.58 11.05
C ILE A 111 -3.67 9.82 11.83
N ARG A 112 -3.26 11.01 11.37
CA ARG A 112 -3.67 12.27 12.00
C ARG A 112 -5.19 12.45 12.01
N TYR A 113 -5.85 12.14 10.88
CA TYR A 113 -7.32 12.18 10.80
C TYR A 113 -7.96 11.15 11.73
N LEU A 114 -7.37 9.96 11.85
CA LEU A 114 -7.86 8.94 12.76
C LEU A 114 -7.79 9.42 14.22
N VAL A 115 -6.66 9.98 14.64
CA VAL A 115 -6.47 10.49 16.00
C VAL A 115 -7.44 11.64 16.30
N GLU A 116 -7.57 12.60 15.38
CA GLU A 116 -8.51 13.73 15.54
C GLU A 116 -9.97 13.26 15.58
N ALA A 117 -10.34 12.32 14.71
CA ALA A 117 -11.68 11.76 14.72
C ALA A 117 -11.96 11.01 16.03
N PHE A 118 -10.98 10.26 16.53
CA PHE A 118 -11.14 9.47 17.74
C PHE A 118 -11.38 10.31 18.99
N LYS A 119 -10.84 11.53 19.07
CA LYS A 119 -11.12 12.48 20.17
C LYS A 119 -12.62 12.78 20.34
N ASN A 120 -13.39 12.67 19.26
CA ASN A 120 -14.83 12.93 19.26
C ASN A 120 -15.69 11.66 19.42
N VAL A 121 -15.06 10.48 19.48
CA VAL A 121 -15.76 9.22 19.64
C VAL A 121 -16.07 8.96 21.12
N LYS A 122 -17.34 8.82 21.46
CA LYS A 122 -17.77 8.44 22.82
C LYS A 122 -17.62 6.93 22.99
N THR A 123 -16.52 6.50 23.58
CA THR A 123 -16.23 5.08 23.79
C THR A 123 -15.26 4.89 24.95
N GLU A 124 -15.39 3.79 25.66
CA GLU A 124 -14.42 3.34 26.68
C GLU A 124 -13.23 2.58 26.07
N LYS A 125 -13.27 2.30 24.75
CA LYS A 125 -12.20 1.59 24.07
C LYS A 125 -10.99 2.49 23.87
N LYS A 126 -9.80 1.90 23.95
CA LYS A 126 -8.54 2.57 23.64
C LYS A 126 -8.29 2.56 22.13
N LEU A 127 -7.70 3.64 21.60
CA LEU A 127 -7.12 3.62 20.26
C LEU A 127 -5.70 3.09 20.36
N VAL A 128 -5.42 2.01 19.66
CA VAL A 128 -4.09 1.40 19.57
C VAL A 128 -3.54 1.60 18.15
N ILE A 129 -2.39 2.25 18.05
CA ILE A 129 -1.71 2.48 16.79
C ILE A 129 -0.44 1.63 16.81
N ALA A 130 -0.37 0.65 15.91
CA ALA A 130 0.75 -0.27 15.79
C ALA A 130 1.37 -0.20 14.38
N GLY A 131 2.68 -0.07 14.34
CA GLY A 131 3.43 -0.03 13.08
C GLY A 131 4.79 0.61 13.26
N GLY A 132 5.50 0.76 12.15
CA GLY A 132 6.77 1.47 12.08
C GLY A 132 6.80 2.43 10.90
N SER A 133 7.69 3.41 10.94
CA SER A 133 8.05 4.22 9.78
C SER A 133 9.28 3.59 9.10
N SER A 134 9.25 3.55 7.78
CA SER A 134 10.46 3.43 6.98
C SER A 134 10.64 4.77 6.28
N ASP A 135 11.68 5.52 6.58
CA ASP A 135 12.04 6.81 5.95
C ASP A 135 11.24 8.07 6.39
N THR A 136 10.51 8.06 7.50
CA THR A 136 9.77 9.22 8.00
C THR A 136 9.84 9.35 9.52
N ASP A 137 11.05 9.31 10.08
CA ASP A 137 11.27 9.39 11.53
C ASP A 137 10.68 10.66 12.14
N SER A 138 10.74 11.79 11.43
CA SER A 138 10.13 13.05 11.86
C SER A 138 8.61 13.01 12.05
N PHE A 139 7.91 12.14 11.33
CA PHE A 139 6.46 11.98 11.48
C PHE A 139 6.07 11.21 12.75
N MET A 140 7.00 10.45 13.31
CA MET A 140 6.78 9.68 14.55
C MET A 140 6.98 10.52 15.82
N GLU A 141 7.68 11.68 15.71
CA GLU A 141 7.97 12.58 16.82
C GLU A 141 6.83 13.60 17.08
N GLU A 142 5.85 13.70 16.19
CA GLU A 142 4.65 14.54 16.32
C GLU A 142 3.53 13.82 17.10
#